data_3ede9bbb8bfc57ace8ba6c5e789a6c43
#
_entry.id   3ede9bbb8bfc57ace8ba6c5e789a6c43
#
_cell.length_a   1.000
_cell.length_b   1.000
_cell.length_c   1.000
_cell.angle_alpha   90.00
_cell.angle_beta   90.00
_cell.angle_gamma   90.00
#
_symmetry.space_group_name_H-M   'P 1'
#
loop_
_entity.id
_entity.type
_entity.pdbx_description
1 polymer ?
#
loop_
_entity_poly.entity_id
_entity_poly.type
_entity_poly.pdbx_seq_one_letter_code
_entity_poly.pdbx_strand_id
1 'polypeptide(L)'
;MTTGFITNKAMGYLENLQQSSSLKDHYDAVIVLSGMLNLKHSNQQSLMFSTAADRIIKGIEIVKNKQADHLIISGGDGGFVSSGNTEAALLADFAKKWGVSEDKIIVEPDSKNTFENALETAKVIQKYQFKQLLLITSAFHMHRSIGCFKNQNVFPDLLLVD
;
A
#
# COMPACT_ATOMS: atom_id res chain seq x y z
N MET A 1 6.60 23.31 -24.40
CA MET A 1 7.78 22.54 -23.97
C MET A 1 8.13 22.74 -22.49
N THR A 2 7.15 22.64 -21.56
CA THR A 2 7.39 22.92 -20.13
C THR A 2 6.94 21.80 -19.20
N THR A 3 6.33 20.75 -19.69
CA THR A 3 5.82 19.64 -18.87
C THR A 3 6.92 18.66 -18.42
N GLY A 4 7.97 18.46 -19.20
CA GLY A 4 9.08 17.55 -18.86
C GLY A 4 9.98 18.00 -17.70
N PHE A 5 10.09 19.32 -17.48
CA PHE A 5 10.99 19.86 -16.44
C PHE A 5 10.40 19.75 -15.04
N ILE A 6 9.09 19.86 -14.93
CA ILE A 6 8.37 19.75 -13.63
C ILE A 6 8.33 18.29 -13.19
N THR A 7 8.09 17.36 -14.11
CA THR A 7 8.10 15.91 -13.83
C THR A 7 9.47 15.41 -13.40
N ASN A 8 10.56 15.84 -14.06
CA ASN A 8 11.92 15.45 -13.68
C ASN A 8 12.34 15.99 -12.31
N LYS A 9 11.90 17.21 -11.93
CA LYS A 9 12.22 17.78 -10.63
C LYS A 9 11.43 17.10 -9.49
N ALA A 10 10.18 16.71 -9.75
CA ALA A 10 9.37 15.95 -8.80
C ALA A 10 9.91 14.51 -8.62
N MET A 11 10.32 13.86 -9.71
CA MET A 11 10.95 12.53 -9.66
C MET A 11 12.29 12.57 -8.91
N GLY A 12 13.16 13.53 -9.18
CA GLY A 12 14.41 13.70 -8.45
C GLY A 12 14.22 13.99 -6.96
N TYR A 13 13.15 14.68 -6.56
CA TYR A 13 12.81 14.88 -5.15
C TYR A 13 12.32 13.56 -4.49
N LEU A 14 11.55 12.75 -5.20
CA LEU A 14 11.07 11.46 -4.73
C LEU A 14 12.21 10.43 -4.61
N GLU A 15 13.12 10.41 -5.57
CA GLU A 15 14.35 9.60 -5.54
C GLU A 15 15.23 9.98 -4.35
N ASN A 16 15.37 11.28 -4.04
CA ASN A 16 16.10 11.76 -2.86
C ASN A 16 15.40 11.38 -1.54
N LEU A 17 14.07 11.31 -1.49
CA LEU A 17 13.34 10.82 -0.31
C LEU A 17 13.59 9.34 -0.06
N GLN A 18 13.71 8.54 -1.11
CA GLN A 18 14.05 7.12 -1.03
C GLN A 18 15.52 6.89 -0.64
N GLN A 19 16.44 7.75 -1.09
CA GLN A 19 17.87 7.68 -0.73
C GLN A 19 18.17 8.16 0.69
N SER A 20 17.28 8.92 1.32
CA SER A 20 17.54 9.50 2.65
C SER A 20 17.32 8.55 3.83
N SER A 21 16.66 7.40 3.61
CA SER A 21 16.53 6.35 4.61
C SER A 21 16.97 5.00 4.02
N SER A 22 18.09 4.47 4.48
CA SER A 22 18.39 3.06 4.21
C SER A 22 17.25 2.22 4.77
N LEU A 23 16.64 1.38 3.90
CA LEU A 23 15.62 0.44 4.34
C LEU A 23 16.19 -0.42 5.48
N LYS A 24 15.36 -0.72 6.47
CA LYS A 24 15.73 -1.61 7.57
C LYS A 24 15.73 -3.06 7.10
N ASP A 25 16.45 -3.89 7.82
CA ASP A 25 16.49 -5.34 7.54
C ASP A 25 15.14 -6.01 7.82
N HIS A 26 14.34 -5.42 8.74
CA HIS A 26 13.06 -6.00 9.16
C HIS A 26 12.06 -4.92 9.60
N TYR A 27 10.76 -5.21 9.34
CA TYR A 27 9.62 -4.38 9.71
C TYR A 27 8.55 -5.19 10.46
N ASP A 28 7.79 -4.54 11.34
CA ASP A 28 6.61 -5.15 11.97
C ASP A 28 5.51 -5.36 10.93
N ALA A 29 5.35 -4.38 10.04
CA ALA A 29 4.38 -4.46 8.95
C ALA A 29 4.81 -3.70 7.69
N VAL A 30 4.47 -4.26 6.55
CA VAL A 30 4.47 -3.58 5.26
C VAL A 30 3.04 -3.17 4.91
N ILE A 31 2.86 -1.91 4.51
CA ILE A 31 1.58 -1.29 4.17
C ILE A 31 1.51 -1.16 2.65
N VAL A 32 0.48 -1.76 2.05
CA VAL A 32 0.17 -1.64 0.62
C VAL A 32 -1.14 -0.90 0.45
N LEU A 33 -1.08 0.25 -0.21
CA LEU A 33 -2.28 1.02 -0.53
C LEU A 33 -2.93 0.50 -1.81
N SER A 34 -4.24 0.38 -1.79
CA SER A 34 -5.09 -0.01 -2.92
C SER A 34 -5.07 1.01 -4.08
N GLY A 35 -5.91 0.81 -5.07
CA GLY A 35 -5.99 1.61 -6.29
C GLY A 35 -5.31 0.92 -7.47
N MET A 36 -5.21 -0.41 -7.42
CA MET A 36 -4.58 -1.22 -8.47
C MET A 36 -5.54 -2.19 -9.16
N LEU A 37 -6.78 -2.33 -8.68
CA LEU A 37 -7.78 -3.18 -9.30
C LEU A 37 -8.87 -2.38 -10.02
N ASN A 38 -9.30 -2.87 -11.17
CA ASN A 38 -10.56 -2.47 -11.77
C ASN A 38 -11.68 -3.26 -11.11
N LEU A 39 -12.30 -2.70 -10.06
CA LEU A 39 -13.30 -3.39 -9.25
C LEU A 39 -14.57 -3.78 -10.03
N LYS A 40 -14.90 -3.07 -11.12
CA LYS A 40 -16.05 -3.40 -11.97
C LYS A 40 -15.85 -4.72 -12.72
N HIS A 41 -14.61 -5.12 -12.94
CA HIS A 41 -14.24 -6.29 -13.73
C HIS A 41 -13.43 -7.32 -12.91
N SER A 42 -13.31 -7.11 -11.60
CA SER A 42 -12.59 -8.00 -10.69
C SER A 42 -13.55 -8.72 -9.76
N ASN A 43 -13.25 -9.99 -9.48
CA ASN A 43 -13.92 -10.82 -8.50
C ASN A 43 -12.92 -11.83 -7.91
N GLN A 44 -13.37 -12.69 -7.00
CA GLN A 44 -12.50 -13.68 -6.33
C GLN A 44 -11.84 -14.70 -7.28
N GLN A 45 -12.42 -14.96 -8.45
CA GLN A 45 -11.88 -15.89 -9.45
C GLN A 45 -10.91 -15.21 -10.41
N SER A 46 -11.16 -13.92 -10.72
CA SER A 46 -10.38 -13.17 -11.71
C SER A 46 -10.15 -11.73 -11.26
N LEU A 47 -8.89 -11.32 -11.15
CA LEU A 47 -8.50 -9.96 -10.84
C LEU A 47 -8.04 -9.25 -12.10
N MET A 48 -8.61 -8.07 -12.37
CA MET A 48 -8.16 -7.20 -13.43
C MET A 48 -7.34 -6.06 -12.84
N PHE A 49 -6.02 -6.23 -12.90
CA PHE A 49 -5.07 -5.22 -12.43
C PHE A 49 -4.99 -4.03 -13.40
N SER A 50 -4.83 -2.86 -12.84
CA SER A 50 -4.37 -1.65 -13.52
C SER A 50 -2.83 -1.56 -13.48
N THR A 51 -2.28 -0.39 -13.72
CA THR A 51 -0.84 -0.16 -13.83
C THR A 51 -0.04 -0.26 -12.52
N ALA A 52 -0.60 -0.65 -11.40
CA ALA A 52 0.09 -0.57 -10.11
C ALA A 52 0.13 -1.91 -9.34
N ALA A 53 0.06 -3.03 -10.08
CA ALA A 53 0.12 -4.38 -9.50
C ALA A 53 1.42 -4.65 -8.71
N ASP A 54 2.50 -3.95 -9.07
CA ASP A 54 3.82 -4.11 -8.46
C ASP A 54 3.81 -3.85 -6.95
N ARG A 55 2.88 -3.03 -6.46
CA ARG A 55 2.73 -2.74 -5.02
C ARG A 55 2.41 -4.01 -4.24
N ILE A 56 1.37 -4.73 -4.63
CA ILE A 56 0.96 -5.95 -3.91
C ILE A 56 1.98 -7.07 -4.10
N ILE A 57 2.56 -7.21 -5.29
CA ILE A 57 3.59 -8.20 -5.57
C ILE A 57 4.80 -7.96 -4.66
N LYS A 58 5.25 -6.71 -4.55
CA LYS A 58 6.37 -6.35 -3.68
C LYS A 58 6.06 -6.55 -2.20
N GLY A 59 4.85 -6.21 -1.77
CA GLY A 59 4.40 -6.47 -0.39
C GLY A 59 4.43 -7.95 -0.04
N ILE A 60 3.93 -8.81 -0.94
CA ILE A 60 3.96 -10.27 -0.80
C ILE A 60 5.42 -10.78 -0.71
N GLU A 61 6.30 -10.30 -1.61
CA GLU A 61 7.71 -10.68 -1.62
C GLU A 61 8.40 -10.39 -0.27
N ILE A 62 8.21 -9.18 0.27
CA ILE A 62 8.80 -8.73 1.53
C ILE A 62 8.38 -9.64 2.69
N VAL A 63 7.08 -9.96 2.80
CA VAL A 63 6.60 -10.83 3.88
C VAL A 63 7.07 -12.27 3.70
N LYS A 64 7.09 -12.80 2.47
CA LYS A 64 7.61 -14.15 2.19
C LYS A 64 9.11 -14.28 2.48
N ASN A 65 9.87 -13.23 2.22
CA ASN A 65 11.30 -13.16 2.54
C ASN A 65 11.58 -12.88 4.02
N LYS A 66 10.54 -12.80 4.86
CA LYS A 66 10.63 -12.51 6.30
C LYS A 66 11.28 -11.15 6.62
N GLN A 67 11.16 -10.20 5.69
CA GLN A 67 11.58 -8.82 5.88
C GLN A 67 10.48 -7.97 6.54
N ALA A 68 9.26 -8.51 6.63
CA ALA A 68 8.19 -7.98 7.47
C ALA A 68 7.35 -9.12 8.06
N ASP A 69 6.78 -8.90 9.24
CA ASP A 69 5.93 -9.89 9.92
C ASP A 69 4.52 -9.90 9.34
N HIS A 70 3.99 -8.71 8.99
CA HIS A 70 2.60 -8.57 8.53
C HIS A 70 2.51 -7.78 7.23
N LEU A 71 1.47 -8.11 6.45
CA LEU A 71 1.03 -7.39 5.26
C LEU A 71 -0.29 -6.68 5.57
N ILE A 72 -0.27 -5.35 5.69
CA ILE A 72 -1.48 -4.53 5.80
C ILE A 72 -1.87 -4.11 4.39
N ILE A 73 -3.09 -4.45 3.99
CA ILE A 73 -3.68 -4.05 2.71
C ILE A 73 -4.83 -3.09 3.01
N SER A 74 -4.66 -1.83 2.61
CA SER A 74 -5.62 -0.77 2.90
C SER A 74 -6.33 -0.31 1.64
N GLY A 75 -7.67 -0.41 1.64
CA GLY A 75 -8.52 0.09 0.58
C GLY A 75 -9.88 -0.56 0.50
N GLY A 76 -10.92 0.25 0.53
CA GLY A 76 -12.31 -0.14 0.39
C GLY A 76 -12.74 -0.32 -1.08
N ASP A 77 -14.00 -0.04 -1.34
CA ASP A 77 -14.61 -0.14 -2.67
C ASP A 77 -14.55 1.17 -3.48
N GLY A 78 -13.92 2.22 -2.93
CA GLY A 78 -13.89 3.55 -3.54
C GLY A 78 -15.28 4.22 -3.66
N GLY A 79 -16.31 3.65 -3.04
CA GLY A 79 -17.68 4.17 -3.11
C GLY A 79 -18.41 3.88 -4.42
N PHE A 80 -17.84 3.07 -5.31
CA PHE A 80 -18.37 2.83 -6.65
C PHE A 80 -19.03 1.46 -6.87
N VAL A 81 -18.85 0.51 -5.96
CA VAL A 81 -19.34 -0.88 -6.17
C VAL A 81 -19.95 -1.42 -4.88
N SER A 82 -21.25 -1.63 -4.89
CA SER A 82 -21.99 -2.29 -3.79
C SER A 82 -21.88 -3.83 -3.83
N SER A 83 -20.80 -4.39 -4.36
CA SER A 83 -20.64 -5.84 -4.54
C SER A 83 -20.18 -6.60 -3.28
N GLY A 84 -20.00 -5.91 -2.15
CA GLY A 84 -19.53 -6.53 -0.90
C GLY A 84 -18.05 -6.94 -0.87
N ASN A 85 -17.35 -6.84 -2.00
CA ASN A 85 -15.92 -7.13 -2.10
C ASN A 85 -15.12 -5.83 -2.18
N THR A 86 -14.39 -5.51 -1.11
CA THR A 86 -13.45 -4.39 -1.12
C THR A 86 -12.18 -4.76 -1.89
N GLU A 87 -11.47 -3.77 -2.40
CA GLU A 87 -10.21 -4.02 -3.08
C GLU A 87 -9.21 -4.72 -2.16
N ALA A 88 -9.12 -4.29 -0.90
CA ALA A 88 -8.24 -4.92 0.08
C ALA A 88 -8.57 -6.39 0.32
N ALA A 89 -9.86 -6.77 0.36
CA ALA A 89 -10.25 -8.18 0.52
C ALA A 89 -9.85 -9.04 -0.68
N LEU A 90 -10.06 -8.54 -1.91
CA LEU A 90 -9.63 -9.24 -3.12
C LEU A 90 -8.12 -9.40 -3.20
N LEU A 91 -7.36 -8.37 -2.81
CA LEU A 91 -5.90 -8.42 -2.77
C LEU A 91 -5.39 -9.34 -1.65
N ALA A 92 -6.10 -9.44 -0.53
CA ALA A 92 -5.78 -10.40 0.53
C ALA A 92 -5.94 -11.85 0.04
N ASP A 93 -7.02 -12.16 -0.68
CA ASP A 93 -7.20 -13.48 -1.30
C ASP A 93 -6.11 -13.77 -2.34
N PHE A 94 -5.70 -12.77 -3.10
CA PHE A 94 -4.56 -12.88 -4.01
C PHE A 94 -3.27 -13.19 -3.25
N ALA A 95 -2.96 -12.46 -2.17
CA ALA A 95 -1.77 -12.68 -1.37
C ALA A 95 -1.74 -14.09 -0.76
N LYS A 96 -2.89 -14.61 -0.27
CA LYS A 96 -3.03 -15.99 0.21
C LYS A 96 -2.72 -17.02 -0.87
N LYS A 97 -3.26 -16.84 -2.08
CA LYS A 97 -2.97 -17.71 -3.24
C LYS A 97 -1.48 -17.69 -3.62
N TRP A 98 -0.78 -16.61 -3.35
CA TRP A 98 0.65 -16.46 -3.58
C TRP A 98 1.52 -16.90 -2.40
N GLY A 99 0.92 -17.51 -1.39
CA GLY A 99 1.60 -18.21 -0.29
C GLY A 99 1.91 -17.33 0.93
N VAL A 100 1.23 -16.20 1.10
CA VAL A 100 1.25 -15.46 2.37
C VAL A 100 0.24 -16.13 3.32
N SER A 101 0.69 -16.47 4.52
CA SER A 101 -0.18 -17.07 5.55
C SER A 101 -1.24 -16.07 6.01
N GLU A 102 -2.47 -16.54 6.23
CA GLU A 102 -3.62 -15.70 6.55
C GLU A 102 -3.43 -14.89 7.85
N ASP A 103 -2.77 -15.45 8.84
CA ASP A 103 -2.43 -14.80 10.11
C ASP A 103 -1.49 -13.60 9.95
N LYS A 104 -0.79 -13.50 8.82
CA LYS A 104 0.09 -12.37 8.49
C LYS A 104 -0.60 -11.28 7.67
N ILE A 105 -1.82 -11.50 7.20
CA ILE A 105 -2.55 -10.54 6.37
C ILE A 105 -3.55 -9.77 7.23
N ILE A 106 -3.45 -8.45 7.21
CA ILE A 106 -4.38 -7.55 7.86
C ILE A 106 -5.08 -6.72 6.79
N VAL A 107 -6.41 -6.84 6.74
CA VAL A 107 -7.24 -6.12 5.77
C VAL A 107 -7.84 -4.89 6.43
N GLU A 108 -7.67 -3.74 5.80
CA GLU A 108 -8.38 -2.51 6.12
C GLU A 108 -9.34 -2.21 4.97
N PRO A 109 -10.65 -2.47 5.13
CA PRO A 109 -11.62 -2.45 4.04
C PRO A 109 -12.47 -1.16 3.97
N ASP A 110 -12.34 -0.23 4.92
CA ASP A 110 -13.31 0.85 5.14
C ASP A 110 -12.96 2.13 4.39
N SER A 111 -11.69 2.31 4.03
CA SER A 111 -11.18 3.52 3.41
C SER A 111 -11.60 3.67 1.94
N LYS A 112 -11.96 4.88 1.53
CA LYS A 112 -12.44 5.22 0.17
C LYS A 112 -11.48 6.12 -0.61
N ASN A 113 -10.46 6.65 0.04
CA ASN A 113 -9.49 7.56 -0.53
C ASN A 113 -8.18 7.54 0.27
N THR A 114 -7.14 8.20 -0.24
CA THR A 114 -5.80 8.19 0.38
C THR A 114 -5.78 8.73 1.81
N PHE A 115 -6.62 9.72 2.14
CA PHE A 115 -6.69 10.26 3.49
C PHE A 115 -7.29 9.22 4.44
N GLU A 116 -8.38 8.58 4.05
CA GLU A 116 -9.02 7.53 4.84
C GLU A 116 -8.11 6.28 4.95
N ASN A 117 -7.38 5.93 3.88
CA ASN A 117 -6.38 4.86 3.97
C ASN A 117 -5.39 5.13 5.12
N ALA A 118 -4.85 6.34 5.22
CA ALA A 118 -3.92 6.68 6.28
C ALA A 118 -4.60 6.68 7.66
N LEU A 119 -5.82 7.22 7.76
CA LEU A 119 -6.60 7.29 9.01
C LEU A 119 -6.93 5.89 9.53
N GLU A 120 -7.50 5.03 8.69
CA GLU A 120 -7.92 3.68 9.10
C GLU A 120 -6.71 2.76 9.32
N THR A 121 -5.66 2.87 8.50
CA THR A 121 -4.40 2.16 8.73
C THR A 121 -3.75 2.57 10.05
N ALA A 122 -3.81 3.85 10.44
CA ALA A 122 -3.28 4.31 11.72
C ALA A 122 -3.97 3.63 12.93
N LYS A 123 -5.30 3.38 12.85
CA LYS A 123 -6.02 2.62 13.87
C LYS A 123 -5.54 1.18 13.96
N VAL A 124 -5.27 0.55 12.80
CA VAL A 124 -4.69 -0.81 12.74
C VAL A 124 -3.31 -0.81 13.39
N ILE A 125 -2.43 0.12 13.03
CA ILE A 125 -1.08 0.26 13.61
C ILE A 125 -1.15 0.40 15.14
N GLN A 126 -2.04 1.25 15.64
CA GLN A 126 -2.24 1.45 17.07
C GLN A 126 -2.75 0.19 17.77
N LYS A 127 -3.72 -0.51 17.17
CA LYS A 127 -4.29 -1.74 17.71
C LYS A 127 -3.25 -2.85 17.88
N TYR A 128 -2.37 -3.01 16.90
CA TYR A 128 -1.32 -4.03 16.92
C TYR A 128 0.00 -3.54 17.54
N GLN A 129 0.10 -2.26 17.88
CA GLN A 129 1.29 -1.60 18.46
C GLN A 129 2.54 -1.70 17.56
N PHE A 130 2.36 -1.70 16.24
CA PHE A 130 3.45 -1.73 15.28
C PHE A 130 4.29 -0.44 15.34
N LYS A 131 5.61 -0.58 15.25
CA LYS A 131 6.57 0.53 15.33
C LYS A 131 7.41 0.70 14.08
N GLN A 132 7.85 -0.41 13.50
CA GLN A 132 8.68 -0.43 12.29
C GLN A 132 7.78 -0.69 11.09
N LEU A 133 7.55 0.34 10.27
CA LEU A 133 6.58 0.32 9.18
C LEU A 133 7.27 0.62 7.85
N LEU A 134 6.86 -0.09 6.81
CA LEU A 134 7.26 0.18 5.43
C LEU A 134 6.01 0.48 4.60
N LEU A 135 5.94 1.63 3.96
CA LEU A 135 4.85 2.00 3.05
C LEU A 135 5.27 1.77 1.61
N ILE A 136 4.49 0.95 0.90
CA ILE A 136 4.64 0.72 -0.53
C ILE A 136 3.53 1.42 -1.28
N THR A 137 3.91 2.28 -2.22
CA THR A 137 2.99 2.88 -3.19
C THR A 137 3.76 3.37 -4.41
N SER A 138 3.08 3.76 -5.49
CA SER A 138 3.76 4.31 -6.66
C SER A 138 4.29 5.71 -6.40
N ALA A 139 5.32 6.12 -7.17
CA ALA A 139 5.92 7.46 -7.08
C ALA A 139 4.87 8.57 -7.19
N PHE A 140 3.90 8.40 -8.09
CA PHE A 140 2.82 9.38 -8.29
C PHE A 140 1.95 9.59 -7.04
N HIS A 141 1.70 8.53 -6.26
CA HIS A 141 0.87 8.59 -5.06
C HIS A 141 1.66 8.87 -3.78
N MET A 142 2.98 8.66 -3.77
CA MET A 142 3.82 8.69 -2.58
C MET A 142 3.73 10.02 -1.84
N HIS A 143 3.88 11.15 -2.54
CA HIS A 143 3.85 12.48 -1.91
C HIS A 143 2.55 12.74 -1.14
N ARG A 144 1.39 12.37 -1.74
CA ARG A 144 0.09 12.50 -1.08
C ARG A 144 -0.02 11.57 0.11
N SER A 145 0.41 10.32 -0.05
CA SER A 145 0.35 9.31 1.00
C SER A 145 1.18 9.71 2.22
N ILE A 146 2.42 10.19 2.02
CA ILE A 146 3.29 10.68 3.11
C ILE A 146 2.58 11.78 3.90
N GLY A 147 1.98 12.77 3.22
CA GLY A 147 1.25 13.85 3.88
C GLY A 147 0.08 13.33 4.73
N CYS A 148 -0.69 12.39 4.18
CA CYS A 148 -1.82 11.79 4.89
C CYS A 148 -1.36 10.99 6.13
N PHE A 149 -0.31 10.17 6.02
CA PHE A 149 0.22 9.41 7.15
C PHE A 149 0.84 10.30 8.23
N LYS A 150 1.60 11.34 7.84
CA LYS A 150 2.14 12.34 8.78
C LYS A 150 1.04 13.03 9.59
N ASN A 151 -0.10 13.34 8.99
CA ASN A 151 -1.25 13.92 9.68
C ASN A 151 -1.85 12.97 10.74
N GLN A 152 -1.59 11.68 10.63
CA GLN A 152 -1.97 10.66 11.62
C GLN A 152 -0.84 10.33 12.62
N ASN A 153 0.26 11.11 12.62
CA ASN A 153 1.47 10.83 13.41
C ASN A 153 2.11 9.46 13.09
N VAL A 154 1.98 8.99 11.87
CA VAL A 154 2.58 7.75 11.37
C VAL A 154 3.69 8.10 10.38
N PHE A 155 4.89 7.57 10.60
CA PHE A 155 6.12 7.89 9.85
C PHE A 155 6.77 6.61 9.33
N PRO A 156 6.22 5.97 8.30
CA PRO A 156 6.79 4.75 7.74
C PRO A 156 8.05 5.05 6.91
N ASP A 157 8.94 4.07 6.80
CA ASP A 157 9.93 4.06 5.73
C ASP A 157 9.20 3.86 4.39
N LEU A 158 9.81 4.28 3.29
CA LEU A 158 9.13 4.39 2.01
C LEU A 158 9.78 3.49 0.96
N LEU A 159 8.96 2.74 0.22
CA LEU A 159 9.39 1.99 -0.94
C LEU A 159 8.54 2.35 -2.14
N LEU A 160 9.18 2.92 -3.15
CA LEU A 160 8.57 3.23 -4.44
C LEU A 160 8.60 2.01 -5.35
N VAL A 161 7.48 1.72 -5.97
CA VAL A 161 7.34 0.68 -6.99
C VAL A 161 6.53 1.26 -8.15
N ASP A 162 7.04 1.16 -9.37
CA ASP A 162 6.40 1.56 -10.62
C ASP A 162 6.76 0.59 -11.73
#